data_f636d3c7fb7bd7ec5c1632dba7dfe235
#
_entry.id   f636d3c7fb7bd7ec5c1632dba7dfe235
#
_cell.length_a   1.000
_cell.length_b   1.000
_cell.length_c   1.000
_cell.angle_alpha   90.00
_cell.angle_beta   90.00
_cell.angle_gamma   90.00
#
_symmetry.space_group_name_H-M   'P 1'
#
loop_
_entity.id
_entity.type
_entity.pdbx_description
1 polymer ?
#
loop_
_entity_poly.entity_id
_entity_poly.type
_entity_poly.pdbx_seq_one_letter_code
_entity_poly.pdbx_strand_id
1 'polypeptide(L)'
;MAAKIKNNQYFVPLVPLHVPSSLKSESMLKPLSESKIAIIGLGYVGLPLAVAFAEKYKVIGFDINVQRVEELQKGHDHTLEVKDDLLQSVLLNHSDERAVGLYITTAGGALSDCNIYIVTVPTPTDKHNRPVLTPMIKASETIAGLLKKGNVVIYESTVYPGVTEEEMVPVLERISGLKYNEDFFCGYSPERINPGDKEHTVTKILKVTSGSTPQIADYVDALYKSVIVAGTFKASCIKVAEAAKVIENSQRDINIAFVNELSKIFNLLGIDTHEVLEAAGTKWNFLKFKPGLVGGHCIGVDPYYLAQKAQEAGYHPEIILAGRRLNDSIGKHVAQETIKWMMRKDLKVIDAKLLILGFTFKEDCPDVRNTRVIDIYHELKSFDINVDVYDPWANPAEVKHEYKITISNSLPDLGDYAAVILAVAHQDFKKLHLVKSDKQVVFDVKGVLNKDCVDARL
;
A
#
# COMPACT_ATOMS: atom_id res chain seq x y z
N MET A 1 -60.40 -15.35 -11.06
CA MET A 1 -59.76 -14.17 -11.70
C MET A 1 -58.24 -14.33 -11.56
N ALA A 2 -57.61 -14.77 -12.64
CA ALA A 2 -56.17 -15.00 -12.66
C ALA A 2 -55.48 -13.83 -13.40
N ALA A 3 -54.64 -13.08 -12.71
CA ALA A 3 -53.90 -11.99 -13.31
C ALA A 3 -52.62 -12.56 -13.97
N LYS A 4 -52.51 -12.38 -15.26
CA LYS A 4 -51.30 -12.68 -16.07
C LYS A 4 -50.22 -11.65 -15.79
N ILE A 5 -49.10 -12.10 -15.21
CA ILE A 5 -47.87 -11.33 -15.16
C ILE A 5 -47.15 -11.45 -16.52
N LYS A 6 -47.01 -10.32 -17.22
CA LYS A 6 -46.23 -10.24 -18.46
C LYS A 6 -44.75 -10.13 -18.11
N ASN A 7 -43.97 -11.16 -18.45
CA ASN A 7 -42.50 -11.08 -18.47
C ASN A 7 -42.08 -10.23 -19.67
N ASN A 8 -41.53 -9.04 -19.39
CA ASN A 8 -40.81 -8.23 -20.36
C ASN A 8 -39.32 -8.59 -20.26
N GLN A 9 -38.86 -9.52 -21.07
CA GLN A 9 -37.45 -9.74 -21.32
C GLN A 9 -36.97 -8.69 -22.32
N TYR A 10 -36.18 -7.72 -21.84
CA TYR A 10 -35.38 -6.85 -22.72
C TYR A 10 -34.20 -7.65 -23.26
N PHE A 11 -34.34 -8.18 -24.46
CA PHE A 11 -33.23 -8.64 -25.26
C PHE A 11 -32.48 -7.40 -25.79
N VAL A 12 -31.30 -7.12 -25.28
CA VAL A 12 -30.36 -6.19 -25.92
C VAL A 12 -29.67 -7.00 -27.02
N PRO A 13 -29.76 -6.61 -28.29
CA PRO A 13 -29.05 -7.32 -29.36
C PRO A 13 -27.55 -7.12 -29.17
N LEU A 14 -26.82 -8.24 -29.12
CA LEU A 14 -25.36 -8.24 -29.22
C LEU A 14 -24.98 -7.67 -30.60
N VAL A 15 -24.44 -6.45 -30.59
CA VAL A 15 -23.78 -5.89 -31.77
C VAL A 15 -22.55 -6.76 -32.01
N PRO A 16 -22.34 -7.31 -33.23
CA PRO A 16 -21.13 -8.07 -33.51
C PRO A 16 -19.93 -7.16 -33.36
N LEU A 17 -19.05 -7.49 -32.41
CA LEU A 17 -17.74 -6.87 -32.28
C LEU A 17 -17.00 -7.06 -33.60
N HIS A 18 -16.77 -5.94 -34.29
CA HIS A 18 -15.89 -5.90 -35.44
C HIS A 18 -14.49 -6.25 -34.95
N VAL A 19 -14.00 -7.47 -35.26
CA VAL A 19 -12.64 -7.90 -34.97
C VAL A 19 -11.72 -7.19 -35.94
N PRO A 20 -10.93 -6.19 -35.51
CA PRO A 20 -9.92 -5.63 -36.38
C PRO A 20 -8.83 -6.68 -36.62
N SER A 21 -8.35 -6.78 -37.84
CA SER A 21 -7.36 -7.72 -38.31
C SER A 21 -6.13 -7.80 -37.39
N SER A 22 -5.90 -8.95 -36.80
CA SER A 22 -4.83 -9.30 -35.86
C SER A 22 -3.38 -9.23 -36.42
N LEU A 23 -3.22 -8.82 -37.67
CA LEU A 23 -1.96 -8.83 -38.40
C LEU A 23 -1.16 -7.52 -38.35
N LYS A 24 -1.72 -6.41 -37.82
CA LYS A 24 -1.03 -5.12 -37.79
C LYS A 24 -0.29 -4.80 -36.49
N SER A 25 -0.61 -5.46 -35.35
CA SER A 25 -0.02 -5.14 -34.07
C SER A 25 1.34 -5.81 -33.80
N GLU A 26 1.57 -6.99 -34.35
CA GLU A 26 2.85 -7.71 -34.17
C GLU A 26 4.05 -7.01 -34.81
N SER A 27 3.86 -6.25 -35.90
CA SER A 27 4.95 -5.52 -36.59
C SER A 27 5.30 -4.17 -35.94
N MET A 28 4.49 -3.67 -34.99
CA MET A 28 4.72 -2.37 -34.35
C MET A 28 5.48 -2.47 -33.01
N LEU A 29 5.35 -3.58 -32.28
CA LEU A 29 6.04 -3.77 -31.02
C LEU A 29 7.50 -4.10 -31.27
N LYS A 30 8.40 -3.46 -30.52
CA LYS A 30 9.80 -3.86 -30.51
C LYS A 30 9.96 -5.21 -29.81
N PRO A 31 10.85 -6.09 -30.30
CA PRO A 31 11.24 -7.28 -29.55
C PRO A 31 11.69 -6.93 -28.13
N LEU A 32 11.40 -7.77 -27.14
CA LEU A 32 11.81 -7.53 -25.76
C LEU A 32 13.34 -7.41 -25.62
N SER A 33 14.12 -8.12 -26.43
CA SER A 33 15.58 -8.02 -26.46
C SER A 33 16.12 -6.64 -26.86
N GLU A 34 15.30 -5.82 -27.53
CA GLU A 34 15.65 -4.47 -27.98
C GLU A 34 14.94 -3.39 -27.17
N SER A 35 14.20 -3.80 -26.13
CA SER A 35 13.38 -2.88 -25.33
C SER A 35 14.24 -2.04 -24.39
N LYS A 36 13.88 -0.76 -24.28
CA LYS A 36 14.38 0.17 -23.28
C LYS A 36 13.20 0.55 -22.38
N ILE A 37 13.41 0.41 -21.09
CA ILE A 37 12.35 0.56 -20.09
C ILE A 37 12.53 1.86 -19.32
N ALA A 38 11.47 2.63 -19.18
CA ALA A 38 11.40 3.76 -18.26
C ALA A 38 10.58 3.35 -17.02
N ILE A 39 11.14 3.53 -15.82
CA ILE A 39 10.40 3.39 -14.55
C ILE A 39 10.16 4.79 -14.00
N ILE A 40 8.90 5.16 -13.84
CA ILE A 40 8.47 6.48 -13.36
C ILE A 40 8.01 6.40 -11.91
N GLY A 41 8.79 6.99 -11.00
CA GLY A 41 8.69 6.88 -9.56
C GLY A 41 9.65 5.81 -9.00
N LEU A 42 10.60 6.22 -8.15
CA LEU A 42 11.64 5.35 -7.59
C LEU A 42 11.48 5.20 -6.07
N GLY A 43 10.23 5.00 -5.64
CA GLY A 43 9.88 4.68 -4.26
C GLY A 43 10.02 3.18 -3.94
N TYR A 44 9.27 2.73 -2.92
CA TYR A 44 9.23 1.34 -2.42
C TYR A 44 8.90 0.30 -3.50
N VAL A 45 8.19 0.67 -4.55
CA VAL A 45 7.78 -0.20 -5.65
C VAL A 45 8.73 -0.09 -6.83
N GLY A 46 8.97 1.15 -7.29
CA GLY A 46 9.68 1.38 -8.53
C GLY A 46 11.16 1.07 -8.49
N LEU A 47 11.84 1.33 -7.36
CA LEU A 47 13.27 1.05 -7.26
C LEU A 47 13.58 -0.47 -7.31
N PRO A 48 12.96 -1.34 -6.49
CA PRO A 48 13.19 -2.79 -6.60
C PRO A 48 12.89 -3.34 -7.99
N LEU A 49 11.84 -2.85 -8.64
CA LEU A 49 11.47 -3.25 -9.98
C LEU A 49 12.49 -2.77 -11.02
N ALA A 50 12.96 -1.52 -10.91
CA ALA A 50 13.98 -0.95 -11.79
C ALA A 50 15.29 -1.74 -11.70
N VAL A 51 15.71 -2.12 -10.51
CA VAL A 51 16.91 -2.96 -10.29
C VAL A 51 16.73 -4.34 -10.92
N ALA A 52 15.57 -4.98 -10.70
CA ALA A 52 15.30 -6.31 -11.29
C ALA A 52 15.30 -6.28 -12.82
N PHE A 53 14.71 -5.27 -13.45
CA PHE A 53 14.78 -5.13 -14.91
C PHE A 53 16.17 -4.76 -15.40
N ALA A 54 16.95 -3.98 -14.64
CA ALA A 54 18.29 -3.54 -15.01
C ALA A 54 19.31 -4.66 -15.10
N GLU A 55 19.03 -5.84 -14.56
CA GLU A 55 19.85 -7.04 -14.75
C GLU A 55 19.80 -7.57 -16.20
N LYS A 56 18.75 -7.24 -16.97
CA LYS A 56 18.50 -7.77 -18.31
C LYS A 56 18.26 -6.72 -19.38
N TYR A 57 17.88 -5.50 -19.00
CA TYR A 57 17.48 -4.43 -19.91
C TYR A 57 18.22 -3.15 -19.61
N LYS A 58 18.21 -2.22 -20.58
CA LYS A 58 18.55 -0.83 -20.32
C LYS A 58 17.36 -0.13 -19.68
N VAL A 59 17.50 0.26 -18.43
CA VAL A 59 16.45 0.89 -17.64
C VAL A 59 16.80 2.33 -17.33
N ILE A 60 15.84 3.23 -17.51
CA ILE A 60 15.94 4.62 -17.08
C ILE A 60 14.95 4.80 -15.92
N GLY A 61 15.48 5.03 -14.73
CA GLY A 61 14.71 5.36 -13.54
C GLY A 61 14.52 6.87 -13.47
N PHE A 62 13.28 7.31 -13.44
CA PHE A 62 12.90 8.71 -13.36
C PHE A 62 12.16 9.00 -12.07
N ASP A 63 12.59 10.01 -11.32
CA ASP A 63 11.85 10.54 -10.19
C ASP A 63 11.92 12.06 -10.18
N ILE A 64 10.86 12.71 -9.74
CA ILE A 64 10.79 14.17 -9.63
C ILE A 64 11.51 14.70 -8.39
N ASN A 65 11.76 13.84 -7.40
CA ASN A 65 12.43 14.19 -6.16
C ASN A 65 13.96 14.19 -6.37
N VAL A 66 14.54 15.39 -6.44
CA VAL A 66 15.98 15.59 -6.67
C VAL A 66 16.81 14.89 -5.59
N GLN A 67 16.42 15.00 -4.30
CA GLN A 67 17.16 14.38 -3.20
C GLN A 67 17.17 12.85 -3.32
N ARG A 68 16.03 12.26 -3.73
CA ARG A 68 15.92 10.82 -3.99
C ARG A 68 16.84 10.37 -5.10
N VAL A 69 16.85 11.11 -6.21
CA VAL A 69 17.72 10.81 -7.36
C VAL A 69 19.19 10.91 -6.98
N GLU A 70 19.62 11.97 -6.29
CA GLU A 70 21.01 12.15 -5.83
C GLU A 70 21.47 11.06 -4.87
N GLU A 71 20.60 10.62 -3.99
CA GLU A 71 20.84 9.52 -3.05
C GLU A 71 21.05 8.19 -3.81
N LEU A 72 20.11 7.86 -4.70
CA LEU A 72 20.18 6.63 -5.48
C LEU A 72 21.36 6.61 -6.46
N GLN A 73 21.75 7.74 -7.04
CA GLN A 73 22.95 7.84 -7.88
C GLN A 73 24.24 7.57 -7.11
N LYS A 74 24.23 7.79 -5.78
CA LYS A 74 25.36 7.42 -4.89
C LYS A 74 25.31 5.93 -4.49
N GLY A 75 24.31 5.19 -4.94
CA GLY A 75 24.12 3.77 -4.64
C GLY A 75 23.59 3.51 -3.25
N HIS A 76 22.82 4.45 -2.68
CA HIS A 76 22.20 4.30 -1.36
C HIS A 76 20.67 4.39 -1.45
N ASP A 77 19.98 3.52 -0.68
CA ASP A 77 18.53 3.47 -0.60
C ASP A 77 18.05 3.60 0.84
N HIS A 78 17.62 4.82 1.26
CA HIS A 78 17.09 5.06 2.60
C HIS A 78 15.80 4.28 2.90
N THR A 79 15.07 3.81 1.88
CA THR A 79 13.86 2.99 2.08
C THR A 79 14.20 1.56 2.50
N LEU A 80 15.46 1.14 2.38
CA LEU A 80 15.99 -0.19 2.73
C LEU A 80 15.34 -1.36 1.96
N GLU A 81 14.67 -1.06 0.83
CA GLU A 81 14.05 -2.08 -0.03
C GLU A 81 15.08 -2.74 -0.94
N VAL A 82 16.10 -2.00 -1.36
CA VAL A 82 17.21 -2.50 -2.16
C VAL A 82 18.50 -2.33 -1.38
N LYS A 83 19.32 -3.39 -1.33
CA LYS A 83 20.65 -3.31 -0.72
C LYS A 83 21.58 -2.44 -1.57
N ASP A 84 22.43 -1.67 -0.92
CA ASP A 84 23.35 -0.74 -1.58
C ASP A 84 24.28 -1.45 -2.57
N ASP A 85 24.79 -2.63 -2.22
CA ASP A 85 25.65 -3.44 -3.09
C ASP A 85 24.93 -3.89 -4.38
N LEU A 86 23.66 -4.29 -4.27
CA LEU A 86 22.85 -4.67 -5.42
C LEU A 86 22.52 -3.46 -6.30
N LEU A 87 22.14 -2.32 -5.69
CA LEU A 87 21.89 -1.09 -6.44
C LEU A 87 23.15 -0.65 -7.21
N GLN A 88 24.30 -0.61 -6.55
CA GLN A 88 25.58 -0.23 -7.15
C GLN A 88 25.98 -1.13 -8.30
N SER A 89 25.67 -2.43 -8.24
CA SER A 89 26.02 -3.40 -9.27
C SER A 89 25.35 -3.12 -10.62
N VAL A 90 24.17 -2.50 -10.63
CA VAL A 90 23.39 -2.22 -11.84
C VAL A 90 23.45 -0.75 -12.29
N LEU A 91 23.97 0.17 -11.46
CA LEU A 91 24.02 1.59 -11.80
C LEU A 91 24.86 1.87 -13.05
N LEU A 92 24.33 2.79 -13.88
CA LEU A 92 25.00 3.36 -15.06
C LEU A 92 25.28 4.85 -14.84
N ASN A 93 26.44 5.28 -15.32
CA ASN A 93 26.73 6.71 -15.48
C ASN A 93 26.24 7.21 -16.84
N HIS A 94 26.13 8.53 -17.01
CA HIS A 94 25.65 9.16 -18.25
C HIS A 94 26.45 8.75 -19.51
N SER A 95 27.75 8.44 -19.35
CA SER A 95 28.66 8.02 -20.41
C SER A 95 28.78 6.51 -20.58
N ASP A 96 27.98 5.73 -19.85
CA ASP A 96 28.10 4.28 -19.85
C ASP A 96 27.40 3.67 -21.08
N GLU A 97 28.17 2.97 -21.92
CA GLU A 97 27.70 2.34 -23.15
C GLU A 97 27.12 0.93 -22.94
N ARG A 98 27.08 0.43 -21.71
CA ARG A 98 26.51 -0.90 -21.41
C ARG A 98 25.08 -1.01 -21.96
N ALA A 99 24.77 -2.16 -22.55
CA ALA A 99 23.45 -2.45 -23.11
C ALA A 99 22.40 -2.72 -22.02
N VAL A 100 22.82 -3.05 -20.79
CA VAL A 100 21.98 -3.34 -19.63
C VAL A 100 22.44 -2.51 -18.43
N GLY A 101 21.53 -2.21 -17.53
CA GLY A 101 21.77 -1.46 -16.30
C GLY A 101 20.76 -0.34 -16.06
N LEU A 102 20.90 0.37 -14.95
CA LEU A 102 19.99 1.40 -14.45
C LEU A 102 20.64 2.79 -14.48
N TYR A 103 20.11 3.68 -15.31
CA TYR A 103 20.44 5.10 -15.27
C TYR A 103 19.34 5.87 -14.53
N ILE A 104 19.70 6.65 -13.54
CA ILE A 104 18.73 7.36 -12.67
C ILE A 104 18.81 8.85 -12.95
N THR A 105 17.66 9.52 -13.13
CA THR A 105 17.60 10.93 -13.51
C THR A 105 16.31 11.64 -13.10
N THR A 106 16.39 12.97 -12.97
CA THR A 106 15.22 13.86 -12.88
C THR A 106 14.84 14.46 -14.24
N ALA A 107 15.63 14.20 -15.29
CA ALA A 107 15.42 14.79 -16.62
C ALA A 107 14.45 13.93 -17.45
N GLY A 108 13.19 14.39 -17.61
CA GLY A 108 12.16 13.66 -18.37
C GLY A 108 12.54 13.43 -19.84
N GLY A 109 13.35 14.31 -20.46
CA GLY A 109 13.82 14.11 -21.84
C GLY A 109 14.65 12.85 -22.05
N ALA A 110 15.32 12.32 -21.02
CA ALA A 110 16.07 11.07 -21.08
C ALA A 110 15.20 9.84 -21.40
N LEU A 111 13.90 9.93 -21.15
CA LEU A 111 12.93 8.85 -21.40
C LEU A 111 12.54 8.70 -22.88
N SER A 112 12.93 9.63 -23.76
CA SER A 112 12.46 9.72 -25.16
C SER A 112 12.78 8.51 -26.04
N ASP A 113 13.82 7.74 -25.67
CA ASP A 113 14.23 6.53 -26.38
C ASP A 113 13.62 5.24 -25.84
N CYS A 114 12.86 5.32 -24.75
CA CYS A 114 12.16 4.18 -24.19
C CYS A 114 10.95 3.79 -25.05
N ASN A 115 10.64 2.51 -25.08
CA ASN A 115 9.44 1.99 -25.73
C ASN A 115 8.48 1.30 -24.74
N ILE A 116 8.93 1.08 -23.51
CA ILE A 116 8.11 0.59 -22.40
C ILE A 116 8.22 1.59 -21.26
N TYR A 117 7.08 2.07 -20.77
CA TYR A 117 6.98 3.00 -19.64
C TYR A 117 6.20 2.30 -18.52
N ILE A 118 6.81 2.19 -17.34
CA ILE A 118 6.17 1.57 -16.17
C ILE A 118 5.98 2.65 -15.11
N VAL A 119 4.73 2.86 -14.70
CA VAL A 119 4.34 3.92 -13.76
C VAL A 119 4.13 3.31 -12.38
N THR A 120 4.93 3.74 -11.41
CA THR A 120 4.95 3.25 -10.02
C THR A 120 4.80 4.38 -9.01
N VAL A 121 4.16 5.48 -9.42
CA VAL A 121 3.93 6.66 -8.58
C VAL A 121 2.88 6.38 -7.51
N PRO A 122 2.89 7.10 -6.36
CA PRO A 122 1.91 6.91 -5.31
C PRO A 122 0.49 7.34 -5.72
N THR A 123 -0.49 6.69 -5.13
CA THR A 123 -1.92 7.02 -5.25
C THR A 123 -2.49 7.24 -3.85
N PRO A 124 -2.31 8.44 -3.24
CA PRO A 124 -2.82 8.73 -1.91
C PRO A 124 -4.33 8.97 -1.92
N THR A 125 -4.93 9.12 -0.73
CA THR A 125 -6.29 9.63 -0.55
C THR A 125 -6.27 11.07 -0.04
N ASP A 126 -7.33 11.82 -0.34
CA ASP A 126 -7.57 13.14 0.25
C ASP A 126 -8.11 13.03 1.69
N LYS A 127 -8.34 14.19 2.34
CA LYS A 127 -8.92 14.25 3.70
C LYS A 127 -10.34 13.66 3.83
N HIS A 128 -10.99 13.34 2.72
CA HIS A 128 -12.29 12.69 2.65
C HIS A 128 -12.19 11.23 2.22
N ASN A 129 -10.99 10.65 2.28
CA ASN A 129 -10.68 9.28 1.86
C ASN A 129 -10.99 8.99 0.39
N ARG A 130 -10.95 10.01 -0.50
CA ARG A 130 -11.15 9.83 -1.94
C ARG A 130 -9.79 9.65 -2.63
N PRO A 131 -9.70 8.76 -3.65
CA PRO A 131 -8.49 8.58 -4.43
C PRO A 131 -7.98 9.88 -5.07
N VAL A 132 -6.67 10.13 -4.96
CA VAL A 132 -6.01 11.24 -5.62
C VAL A 132 -5.16 10.71 -6.76
N LEU A 133 -5.66 10.82 -7.99
CA LEU A 133 -4.97 10.33 -9.19
C LEU A 133 -3.97 11.34 -9.78
N THR A 134 -3.83 12.52 -9.18
CA THR A 134 -2.95 13.58 -9.68
C THR A 134 -1.52 13.13 -9.98
N PRO A 135 -0.84 12.32 -9.15
CA PRO A 135 0.50 11.84 -9.49
C PRO A 135 0.52 10.97 -10.75
N MET A 136 -0.48 10.09 -10.92
CA MET A 136 -0.61 9.25 -12.12
C MET A 136 -0.91 10.07 -13.37
N ILE A 137 -1.80 11.06 -13.26
CA ILE A 137 -2.12 11.99 -14.37
C ILE A 137 -0.85 12.72 -14.81
N LYS A 138 -0.08 13.28 -13.88
CA LYS A 138 1.18 13.98 -14.20
C LYS A 138 2.23 13.07 -14.81
N ALA A 139 2.35 11.83 -14.31
CA ALA A 139 3.23 10.83 -14.92
C ALA A 139 2.80 10.50 -16.37
N SER A 140 1.49 10.32 -16.59
CA SER A 140 0.90 10.08 -17.91
C SER A 140 1.08 11.28 -18.84
N GLU A 141 0.97 12.52 -18.35
CA GLU A 141 1.26 13.75 -19.12
C GLU A 141 2.72 13.80 -19.58
N THR A 142 3.66 13.45 -18.68
CA THR A 142 5.09 13.38 -19.01
C THR A 142 5.37 12.33 -20.08
N ILE A 143 4.79 11.14 -19.95
CA ILE A 143 4.95 10.04 -20.91
C ILE A 143 4.34 10.43 -22.26
N ALA A 144 3.14 11.00 -22.25
CA ALA A 144 2.40 11.33 -23.47
C ALA A 144 3.17 12.27 -24.41
N GLY A 145 3.93 13.22 -23.83
CA GLY A 145 4.83 14.10 -24.62
C GLY A 145 5.98 13.38 -25.32
N LEU A 146 6.27 12.14 -24.94
CA LEU A 146 7.36 11.32 -25.47
C LEU A 146 6.88 10.09 -26.23
N LEU A 147 5.57 9.80 -26.18
CA LEU A 147 4.97 8.58 -26.69
C LEU A 147 5.11 8.46 -28.20
N LYS A 148 5.46 7.27 -28.67
CA LYS A 148 5.63 6.94 -30.08
C LYS A 148 4.79 5.70 -30.43
N LYS A 149 4.54 5.51 -31.73
CA LYS A 149 3.84 4.31 -32.21
C LYS A 149 4.57 3.04 -31.79
N GLY A 150 3.81 2.06 -31.30
CA GLY A 150 4.31 0.80 -30.77
C GLY A 150 4.79 0.85 -29.31
N ASN A 151 4.69 1.99 -28.64
CA ASN A 151 5.03 2.06 -27.22
C ASN A 151 3.95 1.42 -26.33
N VAL A 152 4.40 0.92 -25.17
CA VAL A 152 3.53 0.30 -24.17
C VAL A 152 3.69 1.05 -22.85
N VAL A 153 2.57 1.48 -22.26
CA VAL A 153 2.51 2.11 -20.94
C VAL A 153 1.88 1.14 -19.94
N ILE A 154 2.63 0.77 -18.91
CA ILE A 154 2.19 -0.20 -17.89
C ILE A 154 2.03 0.54 -16.58
N TYR A 155 0.86 0.40 -15.94
CA TYR A 155 0.62 0.98 -14.63
C TYR A 155 0.75 -0.10 -13.55
N GLU A 156 1.47 0.23 -12.47
CA GLU A 156 1.61 -0.62 -11.27
C GLU A 156 1.01 0.02 -10.02
N SER A 157 0.75 1.33 -10.06
CA SER A 157 0.12 2.05 -8.97
C SER A 157 -1.23 1.43 -8.61
N THR A 158 -1.54 1.34 -7.31
CA THR A 158 -2.82 0.79 -6.85
C THR A 158 -3.97 1.71 -7.22
N VAL A 159 -4.99 1.17 -7.87
CA VAL A 159 -6.15 1.93 -8.37
C VAL A 159 -7.44 1.10 -8.26
N TYR A 160 -8.58 1.77 -8.40
CA TYR A 160 -9.86 1.07 -8.59
C TYR A 160 -10.01 0.56 -10.03
N PRO A 161 -10.86 -0.44 -10.27
CA PRO A 161 -11.08 -0.98 -11.62
C PRO A 161 -11.54 0.09 -12.63
N GLY A 162 -10.82 0.19 -13.74
CA GLY A 162 -11.11 1.11 -14.84
C GLY A 162 -10.18 2.32 -14.93
N VAL A 163 -9.37 2.63 -13.91
CA VAL A 163 -8.52 3.84 -13.91
C VAL A 163 -7.57 3.89 -15.10
N THR A 164 -6.93 2.80 -15.44
CA THR A 164 -6.01 2.78 -16.58
C THR A 164 -6.71 3.18 -17.87
N GLU A 165 -7.87 2.58 -18.15
CA GLU A 165 -8.56 2.77 -19.43
C GLU A 165 -9.48 4.01 -19.46
N GLU A 166 -10.12 4.34 -18.32
CA GLU A 166 -11.12 5.41 -18.23
C GLU A 166 -10.50 6.78 -17.89
N GLU A 167 -9.36 6.80 -17.15
CA GLU A 167 -8.73 8.03 -16.68
C GLU A 167 -7.38 8.30 -17.36
N MET A 168 -6.50 7.29 -17.44
CA MET A 168 -5.13 7.50 -17.92
C MET A 168 -5.04 7.50 -19.45
N VAL A 169 -5.73 6.58 -20.12
CA VAL A 169 -5.75 6.53 -21.60
C VAL A 169 -6.21 7.84 -22.22
N PRO A 170 -7.30 8.50 -21.77
CA PRO A 170 -7.70 9.81 -22.32
C PRO A 170 -6.61 10.90 -22.19
N VAL A 171 -5.81 10.87 -21.11
CA VAL A 171 -4.69 11.80 -20.94
C VAL A 171 -3.59 11.51 -21.97
N LEU A 172 -3.24 10.23 -22.14
CA LEU A 172 -2.24 9.80 -23.12
C LEU A 172 -2.66 10.18 -24.56
N GLU A 173 -3.90 9.91 -24.96
CA GLU A 173 -4.42 10.24 -26.28
C GLU A 173 -4.45 11.75 -26.53
N ARG A 174 -4.98 12.52 -25.58
CA ARG A 174 -5.15 13.97 -25.70
C ARG A 174 -3.83 14.70 -25.95
N ILE A 175 -2.75 14.26 -25.28
CA ILE A 175 -1.44 14.97 -25.34
C ILE A 175 -0.58 14.44 -26.47
N SER A 176 -0.55 13.12 -26.68
CA SER A 176 0.28 12.52 -27.74
C SER A 176 -0.33 12.65 -29.14
N GLY A 177 -1.65 12.79 -29.24
CA GLY A 177 -2.38 12.72 -30.51
C GLY A 177 -2.43 11.31 -31.10
N LEU A 178 -1.94 10.29 -30.38
CA LEU A 178 -1.94 8.88 -30.77
C LEU A 178 -3.22 8.21 -30.29
N LYS A 179 -3.59 7.10 -30.95
CA LYS A 179 -4.79 6.34 -30.64
C LYS A 179 -4.48 5.08 -29.84
N TYR A 180 -5.22 4.89 -28.77
CA TYR A 180 -5.17 3.69 -27.93
C TYR A 180 -5.55 2.43 -28.72
N ASN A 181 -4.79 1.35 -28.52
CA ASN A 181 -4.93 0.05 -29.19
C ASN A 181 -4.73 0.09 -30.72
N GLU A 182 -4.34 1.25 -31.28
CA GLU A 182 -3.92 1.38 -32.68
C GLU A 182 -2.45 1.82 -32.77
N ASP A 183 -2.08 2.91 -32.11
CA ASP A 183 -0.74 3.50 -32.16
C ASP A 183 0.09 3.19 -30.90
N PHE A 184 -0.55 3.14 -29.73
CA PHE A 184 0.07 2.76 -28.46
C PHE A 184 -0.85 1.84 -27.66
N PHE A 185 -0.28 1.21 -26.63
CA PHE A 185 -0.96 0.19 -25.86
C PHE A 185 -0.74 0.40 -24.36
N CYS A 186 -1.66 -0.16 -23.55
CA CYS A 186 -1.53 -0.15 -22.11
C CYS A 186 -1.51 -1.56 -21.50
N GLY A 187 -0.86 -1.67 -20.35
CA GLY A 187 -0.91 -2.82 -19.48
C GLY A 187 -1.14 -2.38 -18.03
N TYR A 188 -1.46 -3.33 -17.20
CA TYR A 188 -1.52 -3.15 -15.76
C TYR A 188 -0.94 -4.38 -15.06
N SER A 189 -0.06 -4.14 -14.09
CA SER A 189 0.58 -5.18 -13.30
C SER A 189 0.75 -4.70 -11.87
N PRO A 190 -0.17 -5.07 -10.94
CA PRO A 190 -0.14 -4.55 -9.58
C PRO A 190 1.10 -4.99 -8.81
N GLU A 191 1.63 -4.09 -7.98
CA GLU A 191 2.63 -4.47 -7.01
C GLU A 191 1.99 -5.15 -5.80
N ARG A 192 2.64 -6.23 -5.32
CA ARG A 192 2.18 -7.08 -4.23
C ARG A 192 3.21 -7.22 -3.10
N ILE A 193 4.29 -6.43 -3.14
CA ILE A 193 5.30 -6.39 -2.09
C ILE A 193 4.67 -5.85 -0.80
N ASN A 194 5.11 -6.41 0.32
CA ASN A 194 4.83 -5.86 1.62
C ASN A 194 6.09 -5.13 2.11
N PRO A 195 6.11 -3.80 2.19
CA PRO A 195 7.30 -3.04 2.58
C PRO A 195 7.96 -3.60 3.84
N GLY A 196 9.30 -3.77 3.81
CA GLY A 196 10.08 -4.35 4.88
C GLY A 196 10.08 -5.90 4.93
N ASP A 197 9.38 -6.60 4.03
CA ASP A 197 9.44 -8.06 3.92
C ASP A 197 10.65 -8.48 3.07
N LYS A 198 11.65 -9.08 3.71
CA LYS A 198 12.90 -9.49 3.05
C LYS A 198 12.85 -10.88 2.40
N GLU A 199 11.80 -11.65 2.67
CA GLU A 199 11.58 -12.98 2.10
C GLU A 199 10.80 -12.90 0.78
N HIS A 200 9.73 -12.10 0.75
CA HIS A 200 8.83 -11.93 -0.38
C HIS A 200 9.22 -10.69 -1.19
N THR A 201 10.38 -10.75 -1.85
CA THR A 201 10.87 -9.68 -2.73
C THR A 201 10.10 -9.64 -4.06
N VAL A 202 10.25 -8.56 -4.84
CA VAL A 202 9.54 -8.36 -6.11
C VAL A 202 9.66 -9.55 -7.07
N THR A 203 10.82 -10.20 -7.13
CA THR A 203 11.07 -11.33 -8.02
C THR A 203 10.51 -12.66 -7.50
N LYS A 204 10.23 -12.77 -6.19
CA LYS A 204 9.78 -14.00 -5.52
C LYS A 204 8.27 -14.08 -5.29
N ILE A 205 7.51 -13.05 -5.64
CA ILE A 205 6.05 -13.04 -5.55
C ILE A 205 5.46 -13.27 -6.93
N LEU A 206 4.46 -14.17 -7.04
CA LEU A 206 3.71 -14.37 -8.28
C LEU A 206 3.11 -13.03 -8.73
N LYS A 207 3.51 -12.55 -9.91
CA LYS A 207 3.08 -11.23 -10.42
C LYS A 207 1.82 -11.36 -11.27
N VAL A 208 0.81 -10.54 -11.03
CA VAL A 208 -0.35 -10.44 -11.91
C VAL A 208 0.01 -9.52 -13.08
N THR A 209 -0.32 -9.94 -14.30
CA THR A 209 -0.06 -9.19 -15.53
C THR A 209 -1.34 -9.06 -16.36
N SER A 210 -1.46 -7.98 -17.11
CA SER A 210 -2.57 -7.79 -18.06
C SER A 210 -2.19 -6.82 -19.17
N GLY A 211 -2.95 -6.81 -20.24
CA GLY A 211 -2.76 -5.91 -21.37
C GLY A 211 -4.07 -5.52 -22.03
N SER A 212 -4.04 -4.45 -22.78
CA SER A 212 -5.20 -3.86 -23.45
C SER A 212 -5.74 -4.68 -24.64
N THR A 213 -4.91 -5.56 -25.18
CA THR A 213 -5.30 -6.59 -26.15
C THR A 213 -4.67 -7.92 -25.76
N PRO A 214 -5.13 -9.06 -26.31
CA PRO A 214 -4.49 -10.35 -26.03
C PRO A 214 -2.99 -10.37 -26.35
N GLN A 215 -2.58 -9.77 -27.46
CA GLN A 215 -1.18 -9.68 -27.88
C GLN A 215 -0.34 -8.83 -26.90
N ILE A 216 -0.90 -7.70 -26.43
CA ILE A 216 -0.26 -6.88 -25.41
C ILE A 216 -0.19 -7.57 -24.06
N ALA A 217 -1.23 -8.32 -23.68
CA ALA A 217 -1.21 -9.13 -22.47
C ALA A 217 -0.09 -10.19 -22.53
N ASP A 218 0.12 -10.84 -23.69
CA ASP A 218 1.25 -11.78 -23.88
C ASP A 218 2.60 -11.08 -23.83
N TYR A 219 2.72 -9.89 -24.44
CA TYR A 219 3.94 -9.09 -24.42
C TYR A 219 4.32 -8.63 -23.00
N VAL A 220 3.34 -8.07 -22.27
CA VAL A 220 3.53 -7.66 -20.87
C VAL A 220 3.87 -8.87 -19.98
N ASP A 221 3.16 -9.98 -20.16
CA ASP A 221 3.40 -11.20 -19.40
C ASP A 221 4.82 -11.76 -19.64
N ALA A 222 5.28 -11.79 -20.90
CA ALA A 222 6.64 -12.20 -21.26
C ALA A 222 7.70 -11.25 -20.66
N LEU A 223 7.44 -9.93 -20.67
CA LEU A 223 8.32 -8.94 -20.05
C LEU A 223 8.53 -9.25 -18.56
N TYR A 224 7.45 -9.38 -17.80
CA TYR A 224 7.55 -9.67 -16.36
C TYR A 224 8.10 -11.06 -16.07
N LYS A 225 7.75 -12.08 -16.82
CA LYS A 225 8.35 -13.43 -16.72
C LYS A 225 9.85 -13.42 -16.87
N SER A 226 10.40 -12.46 -17.60
CA SER A 226 11.85 -12.36 -17.78
C SER A 226 12.61 -12.09 -16.48
N VAL A 227 11.98 -11.46 -15.48
CA VAL A 227 12.61 -11.03 -14.21
C VAL A 227 11.92 -11.61 -12.96
N ILE A 228 10.65 -12.02 -13.05
CA ILE A 228 9.90 -12.57 -11.91
C ILE A 228 10.11 -14.09 -11.86
N VAL A 229 10.93 -14.54 -10.92
CA VAL A 229 11.26 -15.96 -10.76
C VAL A 229 10.06 -16.80 -10.29
N ALA A 230 9.18 -16.20 -9.46
CA ALA A 230 7.97 -16.87 -8.98
C ALA A 230 6.90 -17.09 -10.08
N GLY A 231 7.13 -16.57 -11.28
CA GLY A 231 6.19 -16.65 -12.39
C GLY A 231 5.13 -15.55 -12.39
N THR A 232 4.19 -15.64 -13.34
CA THR A 232 3.13 -14.65 -13.54
C THR A 232 1.76 -15.30 -13.62
N PHE A 233 0.72 -14.54 -13.30
CA PHE A 233 -0.67 -14.85 -13.57
C PHE A 233 -1.21 -13.82 -14.57
N LYS A 234 -1.48 -14.24 -15.79
CA LYS A 234 -2.03 -13.37 -16.83
C LYS A 234 -3.54 -13.24 -16.64
N ALA A 235 -3.99 -12.06 -16.20
CA ALA A 235 -5.40 -11.74 -16.05
C ALA A 235 -6.06 -11.55 -17.44
N SER A 236 -7.37 -11.74 -17.50
CA SER A 236 -8.13 -11.67 -18.76
C SER A 236 -8.22 -10.26 -19.35
N CYS A 237 -8.12 -9.20 -18.52
CA CYS A 237 -8.09 -7.82 -18.93
C CYS A 237 -7.51 -6.93 -17.81
N ILE A 238 -7.25 -5.66 -18.12
CA ILE A 238 -6.73 -4.65 -17.20
C ILE A 238 -7.64 -4.49 -15.97
N LYS A 239 -8.95 -4.32 -16.16
CA LYS A 239 -9.91 -4.15 -15.05
C LYS A 239 -9.92 -5.33 -14.07
N VAL A 240 -9.70 -6.55 -14.53
CA VAL A 240 -9.59 -7.74 -13.64
C VAL A 240 -8.32 -7.68 -12.81
N ALA A 241 -7.19 -7.25 -13.38
CA ALA A 241 -5.93 -7.12 -12.65
C ALA A 241 -5.99 -5.98 -11.62
N GLU A 242 -6.61 -4.83 -11.97
CA GLU A 242 -6.88 -3.73 -11.05
C GLU A 242 -7.78 -4.18 -9.88
N ALA A 243 -8.89 -4.89 -10.19
CA ALA A 243 -9.80 -5.43 -9.19
C ALA A 243 -9.10 -6.42 -8.25
N ALA A 244 -8.26 -7.31 -8.79
CA ALA A 244 -7.53 -8.29 -7.98
C ALA A 244 -6.67 -7.62 -6.91
N LYS A 245 -5.97 -6.53 -7.25
CA LYS A 245 -5.14 -5.79 -6.30
C LYS A 245 -5.96 -5.19 -5.16
N VAL A 246 -7.01 -4.47 -5.49
CA VAL A 246 -7.78 -3.73 -4.47
C VAL A 246 -8.53 -4.65 -3.52
N ILE A 247 -8.96 -5.84 -3.99
CA ILE A 247 -9.66 -6.80 -3.12
C ILE A 247 -8.72 -7.53 -2.16
N GLU A 248 -7.44 -7.73 -2.48
CA GLU A 248 -6.46 -8.34 -1.56
C GLU A 248 -6.37 -7.54 -0.26
N ASN A 249 -6.29 -6.22 -0.34
CA ASN A 249 -6.22 -5.34 0.81
C ASN A 249 -7.59 -5.13 1.47
N SER A 250 -8.67 -5.03 0.69
CA SER A 250 -10.03 -4.92 1.23
C SER A 250 -10.43 -6.17 2.03
N GLN A 251 -10.09 -7.36 1.55
CA GLN A 251 -10.33 -8.61 2.26
C GLN A 251 -9.57 -8.65 3.60
N ARG A 252 -8.30 -8.20 3.61
CA ARG A 252 -7.49 -8.12 4.84
C ARG A 252 -8.08 -7.12 5.81
N ASP A 253 -8.49 -5.95 5.35
CA ASP A 253 -9.11 -4.90 6.16
C ASP A 253 -10.40 -5.38 6.84
N ILE A 254 -11.29 -6.03 6.08
CA ILE A 254 -12.56 -6.58 6.61
C ILE A 254 -12.29 -7.67 7.66
N ASN A 255 -11.31 -8.56 7.43
CA ASN A 255 -10.98 -9.59 8.39
C ASN A 255 -10.39 -9.00 9.69
N ILE A 256 -9.58 -7.94 9.60
CA ILE A 256 -9.10 -7.22 10.79
C ILE A 256 -10.27 -6.51 11.48
N ALA A 257 -11.18 -5.89 10.74
CA ALA A 257 -12.38 -5.27 11.33
C ALA A 257 -13.21 -6.30 12.11
N PHE A 258 -13.39 -7.48 11.55
CA PHE A 258 -14.10 -8.57 12.23
C PHE A 258 -13.45 -8.93 13.57
N VAL A 259 -12.13 -9.15 13.61
CA VAL A 259 -11.47 -9.50 14.88
C VAL A 259 -11.36 -8.29 15.84
N ASN A 260 -11.32 -7.06 15.34
CA ASN A 260 -11.45 -5.84 16.12
C ASN A 260 -12.83 -5.72 16.78
N GLU A 261 -13.90 -6.09 16.09
CA GLU A 261 -15.25 -6.14 16.66
C GLU A 261 -15.35 -7.21 17.74
N LEU A 262 -14.78 -8.41 17.48
CA LEU A 262 -14.70 -9.47 18.46
C LEU A 262 -13.98 -9.03 19.74
N SER A 263 -12.88 -8.25 19.62
CA SER A 263 -12.17 -7.74 20.80
C SER A 263 -13.05 -6.84 21.68
N LYS A 264 -13.88 -5.99 21.07
CA LYS A 264 -14.86 -5.16 21.80
C LYS A 264 -15.93 -5.99 22.48
N ILE A 265 -16.47 -7.00 21.78
CA ILE A 265 -17.49 -7.91 22.32
C ILE A 265 -16.94 -8.70 23.50
N PHE A 266 -15.75 -9.31 23.34
CA PHE A 266 -15.16 -10.15 24.37
C PHE A 266 -14.71 -9.35 25.58
N ASN A 267 -14.25 -8.11 25.40
CA ASN A 267 -13.96 -7.21 26.50
C ASN A 267 -15.24 -6.95 27.35
N LEU A 268 -16.39 -6.72 26.72
CA LEU A 268 -17.68 -6.55 27.42
C LEU A 268 -18.12 -7.82 28.14
N LEU A 269 -17.78 -9.00 27.62
CA LEU A 269 -18.10 -10.29 28.21
C LEU A 269 -17.08 -10.76 29.26
N GLY A 270 -15.98 -10.03 29.48
CA GLY A 270 -14.90 -10.42 30.36
C GLY A 270 -14.09 -11.62 29.87
N ILE A 271 -14.03 -11.83 28.56
CA ILE A 271 -13.33 -12.96 27.91
C ILE A 271 -12.09 -12.40 27.18
N ASP A 272 -10.98 -13.11 27.27
CA ASP A 272 -9.76 -12.72 26.56
C ASP A 272 -9.83 -13.05 25.06
N THR A 273 -9.70 -12.03 24.22
CA THR A 273 -9.81 -12.15 22.76
C THR A 273 -8.76 -13.10 22.17
N HIS A 274 -7.52 -13.02 22.64
CA HIS A 274 -6.43 -13.82 22.12
C HIS A 274 -6.60 -15.32 22.43
N GLU A 275 -7.08 -15.64 23.63
CA GLU A 275 -7.40 -17.04 24.01
C GLU A 275 -8.51 -17.62 23.11
N VAL A 276 -9.54 -16.81 22.82
CA VAL A 276 -10.62 -17.23 21.90
C VAL A 276 -10.09 -17.44 20.49
N LEU A 277 -9.27 -16.50 19.98
CA LEU A 277 -8.69 -16.61 18.64
C LEU A 277 -7.70 -17.78 18.53
N GLU A 278 -6.95 -18.09 19.59
CA GLU A 278 -6.09 -19.26 19.66
C GLU A 278 -6.90 -20.55 19.58
N ALA A 279 -7.93 -20.67 20.40
CA ALA A 279 -8.83 -21.82 20.40
C ALA A 279 -9.52 -22.00 19.03
N ALA A 280 -10.09 -20.94 18.46
CA ALA A 280 -10.69 -20.96 17.12
C ALA A 280 -9.69 -21.30 16.03
N GLY A 281 -8.44 -20.81 16.17
CA GLY A 281 -7.34 -21.03 15.24
C GLY A 281 -6.81 -22.47 15.18
N THR A 282 -7.28 -23.35 16.06
CA THR A 282 -7.01 -24.79 15.97
C THR A 282 -7.77 -25.46 14.82
N LYS A 283 -8.84 -24.83 14.34
CA LYS A 283 -9.58 -25.30 13.16
C LYS A 283 -8.80 -24.99 11.89
N TRP A 284 -8.57 -25.99 11.06
CA TRP A 284 -7.71 -25.93 9.87
C TRP A 284 -8.07 -24.81 8.85
N ASN A 285 -9.33 -24.41 8.76
CA ASN A 285 -9.79 -23.38 7.83
C ASN A 285 -10.12 -22.03 8.50
N PHE A 286 -9.73 -21.83 9.77
CA PHE A 286 -9.89 -20.54 10.43
C PHE A 286 -8.77 -19.59 10.02
N LEU A 287 -9.14 -18.38 9.57
CA LEU A 287 -8.18 -17.36 9.17
C LEU A 287 -7.62 -16.64 10.39
N LYS A 288 -6.30 -16.76 10.59
CA LYS A 288 -5.61 -16.25 11.78
C LYS A 288 -5.29 -14.75 11.70
N PHE A 289 -6.31 -13.91 11.79
CA PHE A 289 -6.17 -12.49 11.99
C PHE A 289 -6.12 -12.14 13.48
N LYS A 290 -5.48 -10.99 13.80
CA LYS A 290 -5.41 -10.46 15.16
C LYS A 290 -5.98 -9.05 15.18
N PRO A 291 -6.57 -8.59 16.32
CA PRO A 291 -7.00 -7.21 16.46
C PRO A 291 -5.80 -6.25 16.45
N GLY A 292 -6.06 -4.99 16.07
CA GLY A 292 -5.03 -3.96 16.03
C GLY A 292 -5.40 -2.75 15.18
N LEU A 293 -4.51 -1.79 15.16
CA LEU A 293 -4.62 -0.60 14.33
C LEU A 293 -4.38 -0.95 12.86
N VAL A 294 -5.15 -0.35 11.96
CA VAL A 294 -5.04 -0.54 10.52
C VAL A 294 -4.67 0.78 9.84
N GLY A 295 -3.38 0.98 9.69
CA GLY A 295 -2.77 2.14 9.03
C GLY A 295 -1.99 1.76 7.76
N GLY A 296 -1.07 2.65 7.36
CA GLY A 296 -0.22 2.49 6.19
C GLY A 296 -0.91 2.85 4.87
N HIS A 297 -0.15 2.71 3.77
CA HIS A 297 -0.59 3.18 2.45
C HIS A 297 -1.64 2.33 1.76
N CYS A 298 -1.74 1.05 2.11
CA CYS A 298 -2.49 0.09 1.30
C CYS A 298 -3.77 -0.36 2.01
N ILE A 299 -3.66 -1.02 3.18
CA ILE A 299 -4.81 -1.66 3.82
C ILE A 299 -5.86 -0.64 4.27
N GLY A 300 -5.42 0.52 4.77
CA GLY A 300 -6.32 1.60 5.21
C GLY A 300 -6.88 2.45 4.07
N VAL A 301 -6.39 2.30 2.83
CA VAL A 301 -6.65 3.19 1.69
C VAL A 301 -7.41 2.48 0.57
N ASP A 302 -6.94 1.33 0.12
CA ASP A 302 -7.49 0.60 -1.02
C ASP A 302 -9.00 0.28 -0.91
N PRO A 303 -9.55 -0.04 0.29
CA PRO A 303 -10.99 -0.24 0.43
C PRO A 303 -11.83 0.98 0.04
N TYR A 304 -11.31 2.19 0.27
CA TYR A 304 -12.01 3.43 -0.14
C TYR A 304 -12.05 3.59 -1.66
N TYR A 305 -11.00 3.14 -2.38
CA TYR A 305 -10.98 3.13 -3.84
C TYR A 305 -12.12 2.30 -4.41
N LEU A 306 -12.26 1.07 -3.90
CA LEU A 306 -13.33 0.17 -4.34
C LEU A 306 -14.70 0.69 -3.92
N ALA A 307 -14.81 1.26 -2.71
CA ALA A 307 -16.06 1.82 -2.22
C ALA A 307 -16.54 3.01 -3.05
N GLN A 308 -15.63 3.92 -3.43
CA GLN A 308 -15.98 5.04 -4.29
C GLN A 308 -16.47 4.57 -5.67
N LYS A 309 -15.72 3.66 -6.31
CA LYS A 309 -16.12 3.13 -7.63
C LYS A 309 -17.45 2.40 -7.59
N ALA A 310 -17.73 1.66 -6.51
CA ALA A 310 -19.02 1.01 -6.31
C ALA A 310 -20.17 2.04 -6.20
N GLN A 311 -19.96 3.13 -5.43
CA GLN A 311 -20.95 4.19 -5.29
C GLN A 311 -21.20 4.94 -6.62
N GLU A 312 -20.16 5.20 -7.41
CA GLU A 312 -20.28 5.76 -8.76
C GLU A 312 -21.09 4.84 -9.68
N ALA A 313 -20.97 3.53 -9.51
CA ALA A 313 -21.76 2.53 -10.21
C ALA A 313 -23.18 2.32 -9.62
N GLY A 314 -23.55 3.10 -8.62
CA GLY A 314 -24.89 3.06 -7.99
C GLY A 314 -25.06 2.01 -6.89
N TYR A 315 -23.97 1.41 -6.39
CA TYR A 315 -24.00 0.40 -5.31
C TYR A 315 -23.37 0.94 -4.02
N HIS A 316 -24.08 0.84 -2.89
CA HIS A 316 -23.54 1.19 -1.57
C HIS A 316 -22.82 -0.01 -0.95
N PRO A 317 -21.48 0.01 -0.79
CA PRO A 317 -20.71 -1.15 -0.31
C PRO A 317 -20.76 -1.25 1.22
N GLU A 318 -21.80 -1.85 1.77
CA GLU A 318 -22.11 -1.98 3.19
C GLU A 318 -20.94 -2.54 4.01
N ILE A 319 -20.43 -3.72 3.63
CA ILE A 319 -19.41 -4.46 4.40
C ILE A 319 -18.07 -3.71 4.41
N ILE A 320 -17.66 -3.18 3.26
CA ILE A 320 -16.38 -2.46 3.12
C ILE A 320 -16.40 -1.21 3.99
N LEU A 321 -17.45 -0.41 3.90
CA LEU A 321 -17.59 0.82 4.66
C LEU A 321 -17.78 0.57 6.16
N ALA A 322 -18.50 -0.47 6.56
CA ALA A 322 -18.63 -0.86 7.96
C ALA A 322 -17.28 -1.28 8.54
N GLY A 323 -16.52 -2.11 7.82
CA GLY A 323 -15.17 -2.53 8.21
C GLY A 323 -14.25 -1.34 8.41
N ARG A 324 -14.24 -0.39 7.48
CA ARG A 324 -13.43 0.83 7.59
C ARG A 324 -13.82 1.68 8.80
N ARG A 325 -15.10 1.96 9.01
CA ARG A 325 -15.56 2.73 10.19
C ARG A 325 -15.13 2.08 11.49
N LEU A 326 -15.19 0.75 11.58
CA LEU A 326 -14.75 0.03 12.76
C LEU A 326 -13.24 0.15 12.96
N ASN A 327 -12.43 -0.14 11.95
CA ASN A 327 -10.97 -0.04 12.02
C ASN A 327 -10.50 1.38 12.34
N ASP A 328 -11.11 2.41 11.75
CA ASP A 328 -10.82 3.81 12.05
C ASP A 328 -11.19 4.22 13.49
N SER A 329 -12.10 3.49 14.15
CA SER A 329 -12.50 3.75 15.54
C SER A 329 -11.56 3.13 16.58
N ILE A 330 -10.65 2.22 16.20
CA ILE A 330 -9.86 1.45 17.16
C ILE A 330 -8.87 2.30 17.94
N GLY A 331 -8.24 3.29 17.32
CA GLY A 331 -7.32 4.21 18.03
C GLY A 331 -8.02 4.91 19.19
N LYS A 332 -9.20 5.47 18.95
CA LYS A 332 -10.04 6.09 19.99
C LYS A 332 -10.46 5.07 21.06
N HIS A 333 -10.86 3.88 20.65
CA HIS A 333 -11.25 2.82 21.58
C HIS A 333 -10.11 2.45 22.54
N VAL A 334 -8.87 2.31 22.04
CA VAL A 334 -7.68 2.02 22.86
C VAL A 334 -7.45 3.13 23.90
N ALA A 335 -7.51 4.40 23.49
CA ALA A 335 -7.34 5.53 24.40
C ALA A 335 -8.42 5.54 25.49
N GLN A 336 -9.67 5.36 25.13
CA GLN A 336 -10.81 5.34 26.06
C GLN A 336 -10.74 4.17 27.03
N GLU A 337 -10.38 2.97 26.58
CA GLU A 337 -10.20 1.81 27.47
C GLU A 337 -9.02 2.01 28.43
N THR A 338 -7.91 2.61 27.96
CA THR A 338 -6.79 2.98 28.84
C THR A 338 -7.25 3.92 29.96
N ILE A 339 -8.02 4.95 29.63
CA ILE A 339 -8.57 5.88 30.63
C ILE A 339 -9.50 5.18 31.60
N LYS A 340 -10.38 4.28 31.15
CA LYS A 340 -11.23 3.49 32.03
C LYS A 340 -10.43 2.63 33.01
N TRP A 341 -9.33 2.05 32.56
CA TRP A 341 -8.44 1.30 33.45
C TRP A 341 -7.72 2.19 34.46
N MET A 342 -7.31 3.42 34.07
CA MET A 342 -6.78 4.41 35.02
C MET A 342 -7.81 4.73 36.09
N MET A 343 -9.06 4.99 35.71
CA MET A 343 -10.15 5.27 36.67
C MET A 343 -10.43 4.07 37.61
N ARG A 344 -10.38 2.83 37.11
CA ARG A 344 -10.54 1.62 37.95
C ARG A 344 -9.42 1.47 38.97
N LYS A 345 -8.23 1.99 38.71
CA LYS A 345 -7.08 2.01 39.60
C LYS A 345 -7.00 3.29 40.45
N ASP A 346 -8.02 4.14 40.41
CA ASP A 346 -8.05 5.42 41.13
C ASP A 346 -6.88 6.35 40.75
N LEU A 347 -6.42 6.26 39.47
CA LEU A 347 -5.34 7.11 38.96
C LEU A 347 -5.93 8.42 38.41
N LYS A 348 -5.23 9.53 38.68
CA LYS A 348 -5.58 10.83 38.09
C LYS A 348 -5.50 10.75 36.55
N VAL A 349 -6.50 11.27 35.84
CA VAL A 349 -6.56 11.32 34.39
C VAL A 349 -6.07 12.67 33.85
N ILE A 350 -6.66 13.76 34.31
CA ILE A 350 -6.31 15.12 33.89
C ILE A 350 -4.85 15.42 34.32
N ASP A 351 -4.06 16.00 33.42
CA ASP A 351 -2.63 16.29 33.59
C ASP A 351 -1.76 15.03 33.82
N ALA A 352 -2.31 13.82 33.73
CA ALA A 352 -1.51 12.59 33.82
C ALA A 352 -0.48 12.53 32.70
N LYS A 353 0.66 11.87 32.95
CA LYS A 353 1.63 11.54 31.90
C LYS A 353 1.36 10.14 31.39
N LEU A 354 1.17 9.99 30.10
CA LEU A 354 1.04 8.71 29.39
C LEU A 354 2.14 8.56 28.34
N LEU A 355 2.64 7.35 28.19
CA LEU A 355 3.62 6.98 27.17
C LEU A 355 2.99 6.09 26.11
N ILE A 356 3.17 6.44 24.84
CA ILE A 356 2.89 5.55 23.71
C ILE A 356 4.21 4.97 23.23
N LEU A 357 4.29 3.63 23.17
CA LEU A 357 5.42 2.87 22.63
C LEU A 357 5.11 2.44 21.20
N GLY A 358 5.88 3.01 20.27
CA GLY A 358 5.74 2.82 18.82
C GLY A 358 4.80 3.84 18.17
N PHE A 359 5.25 4.37 17.04
CA PHE A 359 4.52 5.35 16.23
C PHE A 359 4.45 5.00 14.74
N THR A 360 5.39 4.18 14.24
CA THR A 360 5.36 3.70 12.86
C THR A 360 4.08 2.92 12.56
N PHE A 361 3.69 2.83 11.29
CA PHE A 361 2.46 2.10 10.94
C PHE A 361 2.60 0.58 11.11
N LYS A 362 3.83 0.07 11.15
CA LYS A 362 4.18 -1.36 11.24
C LYS A 362 5.44 -1.56 12.06
N GLU A 363 5.58 -2.72 12.68
CA GLU A 363 6.76 -3.14 13.42
C GLU A 363 8.03 -3.19 12.55
N ASP A 364 9.16 -2.79 13.16
CA ASP A 364 10.51 -2.87 12.61
C ASP A 364 10.67 -2.21 11.22
N CYS A 365 9.94 -1.12 11.00
CA CYS A 365 9.91 -0.36 9.76
C CYS A 365 9.93 1.15 10.08
N PRO A 366 10.74 1.99 9.43
CA PRO A 366 10.82 3.43 9.72
C PRO A 366 9.64 4.26 9.18
N ASP A 367 8.72 3.67 8.42
CA ASP A 367 7.64 4.38 7.74
C ASP A 367 6.53 4.82 8.73
N VAL A 368 6.32 6.13 8.82
CA VAL A 368 5.32 6.75 9.71
C VAL A 368 4.04 7.17 9.00
N ARG A 369 3.99 7.04 7.67
CA ARG A 369 2.88 7.54 6.86
C ARG A 369 1.57 6.83 7.20
N ASN A 370 0.52 7.62 7.38
CA ASN A 370 -0.82 7.14 7.70
C ASN A 370 -0.88 6.19 8.91
N THR A 371 -0.03 6.43 9.92
CA THR A 371 -0.11 5.66 11.17
C THR A 371 -1.39 5.99 11.92
N ARG A 372 -2.06 4.96 12.45
CA ARG A 372 -3.28 5.14 13.27
C ARG A 372 -2.98 5.31 14.76
N VAL A 373 -1.70 5.30 15.14
CA VAL A 373 -1.26 5.65 16.49
C VAL A 373 -1.57 7.11 16.81
N ILE A 374 -1.57 7.97 15.78
CA ILE A 374 -1.94 9.37 15.91
C ILE A 374 -3.37 9.55 16.46
N ASP A 375 -4.29 8.62 16.18
CA ASP A 375 -5.66 8.68 16.70
C ASP A 375 -5.69 8.43 18.22
N ILE A 376 -4.83 7.53 18.72
CA ILE A 376 -4.66 7.32 20.16
C ILE A 376 -4.13 8.61 20.80
N TYR A 377 -3.09 9.21 20.21
CA TYR A 377 -2.51 10.45 20.70
C TYR A 377 -3.54 11.56 20.80
N HIS A 378 -4.28 11.84 19.73
CA HIS A 378 -5.28 12.92 19.72
C HIS A 378 -6.44 12.66 20.68
N GLU A 379 -6.91 11.42 20.79
CA GLU A 379 -7.97 11.09 21.72
C GLU A 379 -7.51 11.31 23.17
N LEU A 380 -6.29 10.85 23.55
CA LEU A 380 -5.74 11.11 24.89
C LEU A 380 -5.56 12.61 25.17
N LYS A 381 -5.07 13.37 24.19
CA LYS A 381 -4.93 14.83 24.30
C LYS A 381 -6.29 15.53 24.53
N SER A 382 -7.38 14.99 24.01
CA SER A 382 -8.73 15.56 24.21
C SER A 382 -9.24 15.42 25.65
N PHE A 383 -8.57 14.60 26.50
CA PHE A 383 -8.80 14.44 27.93
C PHE A 383 -7.79 15.20 28.80
N ASP A 384 -7.08 16.20 28.23
CA ASP A 384 -6.04 16.98 28.90
C ASP A 384 -4.89 16.13 29.48
N ILE A 385 -4.56 15.04 28.82
CA ILE A 385 -3.47 14.13 29.19
C ILE A 385 -2.16 14.62 28.53
N ASN A 386 -1.04 14.56 29.26
CA ASN A 386 0.30 14.78 28.74
C ASN A 386 0.81 13.50 28.10
N VAL A 387 0.90 13.47 26.76
CA VAL A 387 1.27 12.27 26.02
C VAL A 387 2.68 12.43 25.46
N ASP A 388 3.56 11.52 25.87
CA ASP A 388 4.87 11.32 25.26
C ASP A 388 4.81 10.11 24.30
N VAL A 389 5.61 10.18 23.25
CA VAL A 389 5.70 9.10 22.24
C VAL A 389 7.16 8.70 22.08
N TYR A 390 7.43 7.41 22.23
CA TYR A 390 8.74 6.82 21.96
C TYR A 390 8.66 5.83 20.83
N ASP A 391 9.53 5.98 19.84
CA ASP A 391 9.68 5.02 18.75
C ASP A 391 11.16 4.96 18.33
N PRO A 392 11.80 3.77 18.35
CA PRO A 392 13.22 3.63 17.99
C PRO A 392 13.48 3.73 16.48
N TRP A 393 12.46 3.53 15.62
CA TRP A 393 12.56 3.46 14.17
C TRP A 393 12.10 4.74 13.47
N ALA A 394 11.12 5.43 14.02
CA ALA A 394 10.53 6.60 13.39
C ALA A 394 11.52 7.78 13.35
N ASN A 395 11.52 8.53 12.24
CA ASN A 395 12.28 9.77 12.12
C ASN A 395 11.51 10.93 12.79
N PRO A 396 12.03 11.54 13.87
CA PRO A 396 11.33 12.62 14.59
C PRO A 396 11.07 13.86 13.73
N ALA A 397 11.95 14.18 12.78
CA ALA A 397 11.76 15.32 11.88
C ALA A 397 10.60 15.11 10.91
N GLU A 398 10.46 13.89 10.38
CA GLU A 398 9.34 13.49 9.50
C GLU A 398 8.02 13.50 10.27
N VAL A 399 7.97 12.92 11.47
CA VAL A 399 6.78 12.93 12.32
C VAL A 399 6.36 14.36 12.66
N LYS A 400 7.31 15.23 13.01
CA LYS A 400 7.03 16.64 13.27
C LYS A 400 6.51 17.37 12.04
N HIS A 401 7.06 17.04 10.86
CA HIS A 401 6.61 17.64 9.61
C HIS A 401 5.19 17.21 9.26
N GLU A 402 4.89 15.90 9.34
CA GLU A 402 3.62 15.33 8.89
C GLU A 402 2.49 15.49 9.92
N TYR A 403 2.75 15.15 11.17
CA TYR A 403 1.73 15.10 12.24
C TYR A 403 1.73 16.29 13.20
N LYS A 404 2.74 17.18 13.12
CA LYS A 404 2.91 18.35 14.00
C LYS A 404 3.08 17.97 15.48
N ILE A 405 3.51 16.75 15.77
CA ILE A 405 3.85 16.29 17.13
C ILE A 405 5.35 16.02 17.25
N THR A 406 5.83 15.93 18.50
CA THR A 406 7.22 15.58 18.80
C THR A 406 7.26 14.17 19.37
N ILE A 407 8.21 13.36 18.91
CA ILE A 407 8.49 12.03 19.44
C ILE A 407 9.96 11.94 19.86
N SER A 408 10.31 10.93 20.66
CA SER A 408 11.66 10.62 21.08
C SER A 408 12.15 9.29 20.52
N ASN A 409 13.43 9.21 20.17
CA ASN A 409 14.12 7.93 19.90
C ASN A 409 14.89 7.42 21.14
N SER A 410 14.80 8.13 22.27
CA SER A 410 15.39 7.70 23.56
C SER A 410 14.28 7.25 24.48
N LEU A 411 14.36 5.99 24.96
CA LEU A 411 13.38 5.42 25.88
C LEU A 411 13.41 6.18 27.22
N PRO A 412 12.28 6.76 27.66
CA PRO A 412 12.19 7.41 28.96
C PRO A 412 12.08 6.37 30.10
N ASP A 413 12.18 6.82 31.35
CA ASP A 413 11.86 5.96 32.49
C ASP A 413 10.35 5.64 32.51
N LEU A 414 10.03 4.37 32.40
CA LEU A 414 8.62 3.90 32.33
C LEU A 414 7.87 4.16 33.64
N GLY A 415 8.58 4.28 34.76
CA GLY A 415 7.99 4.54 36.07
C GLY A 415 7.40 5.95 36.22
N ASP A 416 7.74 6.89 35.35
CA ASP A 416 7.24 8.27 35.39
C ASP A 416 5.81 8.44 34.83
N TYR A 417 5.23 7.37 34.26
CA TYR A 417 3.96 7.41 33.55
C TYR A 417 2.84 6.69 34.31
N ALA A 418 1.67 7.31 34.33
CA ALA A 418 0.45 6.70 34.88
C ALA A 418 -0.11 5.60 33.96
N ALA A 419 0.18 5.66 32.65
CA ALA A 419 -0.12 4.57 31.74
C ALA A 419 0.92 4.46 30.61
N VAL A 420 1.12 3.23 30.16
CA VAL A 420 1.96 2.89 29.00
C VAL A 420 1.10 2.11 28.00
N ILE A 421 1.05 2.57 26.76
CA ILE A 421 0.32 1.93 25.66
C ILE A 421 1.33 1.38 24.66
N LEU A 422 1.44 0.07 24.50
CA LEU A 422 2.22 -0.56 23.45
C LEU A 422 1.37 -0.59 22.17
N ALA A 423 1.62 0.38 21.27
CA ALA A 423 0.83 0.57 20.05
C ALA A 423 1.41 -0.19 18.85
N VAL A 424 2.76 -0.30 18.74
CA VAL A 424 3.47 -1.01 17.67
C VAL A 424 4.41 -2.04 18.29
N ALA A 425 4.46 -3.25 17.73
CA ALA A 425 5.17 -4.38 18.33
C ALA A 425 6.63 -4.51 17.85
N HIS A 426 7.44 -3.43 17.93
CA HIS A 426 8.85 -3.52 17.62
C HIS A 426 9.56 -4.59 18.45
N GLN A 427 10.57 -5.25 17.86
CA GLN A 427 11.33 -6.29 18.57
C GLN A 427 12.01 -5.73 19.84
N ASP A 428 12.38 -4.46 19.84
CA ASP A 428 12.97 -3.78 20.99
C ASP A 428 12.05 -3.76 22.20
N PHE A 429 10.73 -3.68 22.00
CA PHE A 429 9.75 -3.64 23.08
C PHE A 429 9.53 -5.00 23.77
N LYS A 430 9.85 -6.10 23.10
CA LYS A 430 9.77 -7.44 23.72
C LYS A 430 10.77 -7.65 24.86
N LYS A 431 11.78 -6.78 24.93
CA LYS A 431 12.82 -6.81 25.99
C LYS A 431 12.46 -5.90 27.17
N LEU A 432 11.37 -5.13 27.10
CA LEU A 432 10.97 -4.23 28.16
C LEU A 432 10.40 -5.03 29.34
N HIS A 433 10.88 -4.74 30.53
CA HIS A 433 10.35 -5.27 31.79
C HIS A 433 9.20 -4.39 32.26
N LEU A 434 8.00 -4.61 31.70
CA LEU A 434 6.78 -4.01 32.19
C LEU A 434 6.21 -4.91 33.29
N VAL A 435 5.83 -4.31 34.42
CA VAL A 435 5.28 -5.02 35.56
C VAL A 435 3.94 -4.40 35.90
N LYS A 436 2.93 -5.26 36.03
CA LYS A 436 1.61 -4.82 36.49
C LYS A 436 1.69 -4.23 37.89
N SER A 437 1.16 -3.04 38.11
CA SER A 437 1.15 -2.32 39.37
C SER A 437 -0.14 -1.51 39.55
N ASP A 438 -0.51 -1.19 40.79
CA ASP A 438 -1.67 -0.32 41.03
C ASP A 438 -1.43 1.14 40.69
N LYS A 439 -0.17 1.53 40.40
CA LYS A 439 0.22 2.90 40.13
C LYS A 439 0.34 3.21 38.61
N GLN A 440 0.23 2.18 37.77
CA GLN A 440 0.39 2.31 36.33
C GLN A 440 -0.54 1.37 35.59
N VAL A 441 -1.08 1.81 34.47
CA VAL A 441 -1.82 0.98 33.51
C VAL A 441 -0.90 0.57 32.36
N VAL A 442 -0.88 -0.70 32.03
CA VAL A 442 -0.20 -1.22 30.84
C VAL A 442 -1.25 -1.76 29.87
N PHE A 443 -1.36 -1.11 28.69
CA PHE A 443 -2.26 -1.52 27.62
C PHE A 443 -1.47 -2.05 26.42
N ASP A 444 -1.71 -3.30 26.01
CA ASP A 444 -1.04 -3.92 24.87
C ASP A 444 -1.99 -4.04 23.67
N VAL A 445 -1.85 -3.14 22.70
CA VAL A 445 -2.67 -3.11 21.48
C VAL A 445 -2.43 -4.35 20.60
N LYS A 446 -1.24 -4.91 20.63
CA LYS A 446 -0.79 -5.98 19.72
C LYS A 446 -0.84 -7.37 20.34
N GLY A 447 -1.07 -7.49 21.67
CA GLY A 447 -1.10 -8.74 22.39
C GLY A 447 0.22 -9.51 22.32
N VAL A 448 1.36 -8.81 22.42
CA VAL A 448 2.71 -9.40 22.34
C VAL A 448 3.42 -9.50 23.68
N LEU A 449 2.93 -8.78 24.68
CA LEU A 449 3.45 -8.85 26.06
C LEU A 449 2.83 -10.04 26.80
N ASN A 450 3.54 -10.48 27.87
CA ASN A 450 2.98 -11.48 28.76
C ASN A 450 1.70 -10.95 29.41
N LYS A 451 0.63 -11.77 29.43
CA LYS A 451 -0.68 -11.44 30.01
C LYS A 451 -0.58 -10.96 31.47
N ASP A 452 0.37 -11.52 32.25
CA ASP A 452 0.57 -11.16 33.65
C ASP A 452 1.18 -9.75 33.84
N CYS A 453 1.72 -9.17 32.79
CA CYS A 453 2.34 -7.83 32.81
C CYS A 453 1.40 -6.73 32.34
N VAL A 454 0.22 -7.05 31.82
CA VAL A 454 -0.70 -6.08 31.21
C VAL A 454 -2.03 -6.01 31.98
N ASP A 455 -2.63 -4.82 31.97
CA ASP A 455 -3.97 -4.63 32.55
C ASP A 455 -5.06 -4.90 31.51
N ALA A 456 -4.78 -4.56 30.25
CA ALA A 456 -5.70 -4.76 29.15
C ALA A 456 -4.95 -4.97 27.83
N ARG A 457 -5.65 -5.62 26.90
CA ARG A 457 -5.24 -5.79 25.48
C ARG A 457 -6.48 -5.85 24.58
N LEU A 458 -6.29 -5.61 23.24
CA LEU A 458 -7.39 -5.77 22.29
C LEU A 458 -7.84 -7.22 22.15
#